data_3a8f69bc9974412d8fd545dbbc57fa99
#
_entry.id   3a8f69bc9974412d8fd545dbbc57fa99
#
_cell.length_a   1.000
_cell.length_b   1.000
_cell.length_c   1.000
_cell.angle_alpha   90.00
_cell.angle_beta   90.00
_cell.angle_gamma   90.00
#
_symmetry.space_group_name_H-M   'P 1'
#
loop_
_entity.id
_entity.type
_entity.pdbx_description
1 polymer ?
#
loop_
_entity_poly.entity_id
_entity_poly.type
_entity_poly.pdbx_seq_one_letter_code
_entity_poly.pdbx_strand_id
1 'polypeptide(L)'
;MRPVFRPMALAIACLISTSALAAVDGFQPRDFIATNGLGHAALSQAKTVKPVKVLASLPITYGLAEVLLKGTDVQLERAAPANLPGSRQVSYFTGRGAPALNTLAQDADAAIGLRSLWADDPLYPVARRSNIRIVEIDAARPVDGGLPGIAVQPGVTDGLNSQPWQSSNNMGRMADVLAADLSRLAPGAKPTIDANLAALKQRLLKLTADSEARLAKADNLSVVSLSDHFAYLISSLNLEVLSTDARPDAEWTPEAVQKLTTELKDNDVAVVLDHRQPSEAVKAAVSAGGSKLLVLNVDGPEPVAELETNVDQLIKTLSTD
;
A
#
# COMPACT_ATOMS: atom_id res chain seq x y z
N MET A 1 -23.30 -52.53 -16.94
CA MET A 1 -23.80 -52.50 -15.54
C MET A 1 -23.60 -51.09 -15.00
N ARG A 2 -24.66 -50.32 -14.86
CA ARG A 2 -24.68 -48.97 -14.29
C ARG A 2 -25.33 -49.05 -12.92
N PRO A 3 -24.81 -48.46 -11.84
CA PRO A 3 -25.57 -48.28 -10.62
C PRO A 3 -26.30 -46.93 -10.66
N VAL A 4 -27.58 -47.01 -10.35
CA VAL A 4 -28.52 -45.88 -10.18
C VAL A 4 -28.39 -45.38 -8.78
N PHE A 5 -28.09 -44.09 -8.57
CA PHE A 5 -28.17 -43.42 -7.26
C PHE A 5 -29.51 -42.67 -7.15
N ARG A 6 -30.31 -43.02 -6.17
CA ARG A 6 -31.54 -42.32 -5.74
C ARG A 6 -31.20 -41.16 -4.79
N PRO A 7 -31.85 -40.01 -4.88
CA PRO A 7 -31.69 -38.96 -3.88
C PRO A 7 -32.61 -39.21 -2.66
N MET A 8 -32.04 -39.12 -1.49
CA MET A 8 -32.74 -39.16 -0.20
C MET A 8 -33.08 -37.74 0.23
N ALA A 9 -34.36 -37.42 0.26
CA ALA A 9 -34.90 -36.17 0.76
C ALA A 9 -34.92 -36.19 2.29
N LEU A 10 -34.24 -35.25 2.95
CA LEU A 10 -34.29 -35.05 4.39
C LEU A 10 -35.25 -33.91 4.71
N ALA A 11 -36.40 -34.23 5.30
CA ALA A 11 -37.35 -33.26 5.81
C ALA A 11 -36.93 -32.82 7.22
N ILE A 12 -36.69 -31.53 7.43
CA ILE A 12 -36.49 -30.93 8.75
C ILE A 12 -37.80 -30.35 9.22
N ALA A 13 -38.35 -30.94 10.28
CA ALA A 13 -39.54 -30.46 10.98
C ALA A 13 -39.17 -29.30 11.93
N CYS A 14 -39.79 -28.13 11.73
CA CYS A 14 -39.75 -27.03 12.69
C CYS A 14 -40.69 -27.31 13.86
N LEU A 15 -40.16 -27.47 15.05
CA LEU A 15 -40.92 -27.48 16.32
C LEU A 15 -41.07 -26.03 16.80
N ILE A 16 -42.29 -25.50 16.75
CA ILE A 16 -42.67 -24.23 17.37
C ILE A 16 -43.10 -24.57 18.82
N SER A 17 -42.30 -24.12 19.79
CA SER A 17 -42.67 -24.16 21.20
C SER A 17 -43.35 -22.83 21.60
N THR A 18 -44.64 -22.92 21.84
CA THR A 18 -45.46 -21.87 22.47
C THR A 18 -45.27 -21.93 23.98
N SER A 19 -44.68 -20.90 24.57
CA SER A 19 -44.63 -20.72 26.02
C SER A 19 -45.85 -19.93 26.47
N ALA A 20 -46.62 -20.55 27.37
CA ALA A 20 -47.81 -19.98 27.99
C ALA A 20 -47.49 -18.84 28.96
N LEU A 21 -48.24 -17.73 28.82
CA LEU A 21 -48.24 -16.63 29.77
C LEU A 21 -49.08 -17.08 31.00
N ALA A 22 -48.46 -17.10 32.16
CA ALA A 22 -49.19 -17.18 33.45
C ALA A 22 -49.47 -15.73 33.92
N ALA A 23 -50.73 -15.38 34.00
CA ALA A 23 -51.20 -14.16 34.64
C ALA A 23 -51.07 -14.26 36.14
N VAL A 24 -50.42 -13.29 36.80
CA VAL A 24 -50.50 -13.08 38.23
C VAL A 24 -51.27 -11.77 38.45
N ASP A 25 -52.49 -11.94 38.98
CA ASP A 25 -53.33 -10.87 39.46
C ASP A 25 -52.77 -10.25 40.74
N GLY A 26 -52.94 -8.93 40.83
CA GLY A 26 -52.98 -8.28 42.14
C GLY A 26 -51.82 -7.40 42.51
N PHE A 27 -51.76 -6.18 41.93
CA PHE A 27 -51.14 -5.05 42.64
C PHE A 27 -51.92 -3.76 42.34
N GLN A 28 -52.57 -3.23 43.35
CA GLN A 28 -53.30 -1.91 43.31
C GLN A 28 -52.23 -0.76 43.39
N PRO A 29 -52.39 0.29 42.60
CA PRO A 29 -51.53 1.46 42.73
C PRO A 29 -51.94 2.31 43.95
N ARG A 30 -51.02 2.52 44.87
CA ARG A 30 -51.15 3.55 45.89
C ARG A 30 -50.55 4.84 45.35
N ASP A 31 -51.34 5.87 45.41
CA ASP A 31 -51.02 7.26 45.13
C ASP A 31 -49.72 7.68 45.88
N PHE A 32 -48.68 8.05 45.09
CA PHE A 32 -47.58 8.81 45.63
C PHE A 32 -47.58 10.21 45.01
N ILE A 33 -47.80 11.13 45.91
CA ILE A 33 -47.82 12.58 45.73
C ILE A 33 -46.59 13.08 44.96
N ALA A 34 -46.86 13.90 43.95
CA ALA A 34 -45.86 14.69 43.24
C ALA A 34 -45.10 15.62 44.22
N THR A 35 -43.82 15.36 44.38
CA THR A 35 -42.88 16.37 44.92
C THR A 35 -41.92 16.80 43.80
N ASN A 36 -41.89 18.11 43.62
CA ASN A 36 -41.03 18.83 42.70
C ASN A 36 -39.58 18.29 42.73
N GLY A 37 -39.11 17.69 41.64
CA GLY A 37 -37.73 17.33 41.44
C GLY A 37 -37.25 17.88 40.12
N LEU A 38 -36.45 18.91 40.21
CA LEU A 38 -35.64 19.50 39.19
C LEU A 38 -35.20 18.46 38.12
N GLY A 39 -35.63 18.71 36.87
CA GLY A 39 -35.17 17.98 35.72
C GLY A 39 -33.63 18.05 35.68
N HIS A 40 -33.02 16.95 36.05
CA HIS A 40 -31.65 16.67 35.59
C HIS A 40 -31.77 16.31 34.12
N ALA A 41 -31.76 17.32 33.26
CA ALA A 41 -31.31 17.15 31.91
C ALA A 41 -29.88 16.60 32.06
N ALA A 42 -29.75 15.28 31.95
CA ALA A 42 -28.48 14.65 31.68
C ALA A 42 -28.05 15.18 30.30
N LEU A 43 -27.38 16.33 30.32
CA LEU A 43 -26.53 16.75 29.24
C LEU A 43 -25.53 15.60 29.09
N SER A 44 -25.85 14.67 28.17
CA SER A 44 -24.86 13.76 27.62
C SER A 44 -23.78 14.68 27.05
N GLN A 45 -22.78 14.99 27.87
CA GLN A 45 -21.54 15.57 27.40
C GLN A 45 -20.99 14.50 26.45
N ALA A 46 -21.24 14.66 25.17
CA ALA A 46 -20.51 13.96 24.14
C ALA A 46 -19.05 14.22 24.47
N LYS A 47 -18.40 13.22 25.05
CA LYS A 47 -16.95 13.23 25.31
C LYS A 47 -16.34 13.49 23.96
N THR A 48 -15.82 14.70 23.72
CA THR A 48 -15.09 15.00 22.49
C THR A 48 -13.90 14.06 22.46
N VAL A 49 -14.07 12.96 21.75
CA VAL A 49 -12.98 12.01 21.52
C VAL A 49 -11.97 12.76 20.67
N LYS A 50 -10.75 12.95 21.21
CA LYS A 50 -9.66 13.54 20.44
C LYS A 50 -9.51 12.73 19.15
N PRO A 51 -9.44 13.38 17.97
CA PRO A 51 -9.19 12.67 16.72
C PRO A 51 -7.88 11.88 16.82
N VAL A 52 -7.89 10.66 16.29
CA VAL A 52 -6.69 9.85 16.17
C VAL A 52 -5.75 10.53 15.19
N LYS A 53 -4.47 10.66 15.57
CA LYS A 53 -3.43 11.30 14.77
C LYS A 53 -2.37 10.30 14.35
N VAL A 54 -2.10 10.21 13.05
CA VAL A 54 -1.19 9.24 12.46
C VAL A 54 -0.11 9.97 11.65
N LEU A 55 1.14 9.56 11.83
CA LEU A 55 2.30 10.10 11.11
C LEU A 55 2.73 9.13 10.01
N ALA A 56 3.10 9.66 8.84
CA ALA A 56 3.80 8.93 7.79
C ALA A 56 4.83 9.83 7.11
N SER A 57 5.90 9.26 6.57
CA SER A 57 6.99 10.04 5.96
C SER A 57 7.33 9.61 4.53
N LEU A 58 7.24 8.31 4.23
CA LEU A 58 7.49 7.80 2.89
C LEU A 58 6.29 8.07 1.96
N PRO A 59 6.50 8.37 0.67
CA PRO A 59 5.42 8.55 -0.29
C PRO A 59 4.42 7.40 -0.29
N ILE A 60 4.92 6.16 -0.32
CA ILE A 60 4.07 4.96 -0.32
C ILE A 60 3.22 4.82 0.95
N THR A 61 3.80 5.00 2.14
CA THR A 61 3.05 4.85 3.39
C THR A 61 2.04 5.97 3.59
N TYR A 62 2.42 7.20 3.23
CA TYR A 62 1.52 8.34 3.29
C TYR A 62 0.37 8.20 2.29
N GLY A 63 0.67 7.93 1.01
CA GLY A 63 -0.33 7.86 -0.04
C GLY A 63 -1.34 6.72 0.14
N LEU A 64 -0.90 5.54 0.61
CA LEU A 64 -1.83 4.46 0.96
C LEU A 64 -2.70 4.81 2.17
N ALA A 65 -2.12 5.40 3.21
CA ALA A 65 -2.88 5.87 4.37
C ALA A 65 -3.90 6.94 3.98
N GLU A 66 -3.54 7.89 3.11
CA GLU A 66 -4.42 8.93 2.60
C GLU A 66 -5.63 8.34 1.86
N VAL A 67 -5.42 7.34 1.00
CA VAL A 67 -6.50 6.62 0.32
C VAL A 67 -7.42 5.92 1.31
N LEU A 68 -6.86 5.21 2.29
CA LEU A 68 -7.65 4.42 3.27
C LEU A 68 -8.40 5.30 4.26
N LEU A 69 -7.85 6.45 4.65
CA LEU A 69 -8.42 7.36 5.63
C LEU A 69 -9.35 8.41 5.03
N LYS A 70 -9.51 8.44 3.72
CA LYS A 70 -10.38 9.41 3.04
C LYS A 70 -11.81 9.35 3.58
N GLY A 71 -12.31 10.50 4.04
CA GLY A 71 -13.66 10.62 4.61
C GLY A 71 -13.80 10.15 6.06
N THR A 72 -12.70 9.86 6.76
CA THR A 72 -12.66 9.60 8.20
C THR A 72 -12.29 10.87 8.98
N ASP A 73 -12.40 10.81 10.30
CA ASP A 73 -11.96 11.84 11.25
C ASP A 73 -10.50 11.64 11.70
N VAL A 74 -9.81 10.62 11.21
CA VAL A 74 -8.39 10.36 11.51
C VAL A 74 -7.52 11.43 10.84
N GLN A 75 -6.65 12.05 11.60
CA GLN A 75 -5.72 13.06 11.13
C GLN A 75 -4.44 12.38 10.64
N LEU A 76 -4.16 12.47 9.35
CA LEU A 76 -2.91 12.00 8.75
C LEU A 76 -1.96 13.19 8.55
N GLU A 77 -0.78 13.11 9.17
CA GLU A 77 0.24 14.15 9.11
C GLU A 77 1.50 13.63 8.39
N ARG A 78 2.00 14.44 7.47
CA ARG A 78 3.26 14.14 6.78
C ARG A 78 4.44 14.58 7.62
N ALA A 79 5.23 13.63 8.11
CA ALA A 79 6.36 13.89 9.00
C ALA A 79 7.62 14.41 8.29
N ALA A 80 7.74 14.23 6.97
CA ALA A 80 8.85 14.71 6.15
C ALA A 80 8.34 15.48 4.93
N PRO A 81 9.15 16.37 4.32
CA PRO A 81 8.81 16.98 3.04
C PRO A 81 8.47 15.94 1.98
N ALA A 82 7.44 16.20 1.17
CA ALA A 82 6.92 15.22 0.19
C ALA A 82 7.96 14.77 -0.85
N ASN A 83 8.93 15.64 -1.15
CA ASN A 83 9.99 15.39 -2.12
C ASN A 83 11.31 14.91 -1.46
N LEU A 84 11.29 14.55 -0.17
CA LEU A 84 12.48 14.04 0.50
C LEU A 84 12.64 12.54 0.20
N PRO A 85 13.72 12.13 -0.50
CA PRO A 85 13.99 10.71 -0.74
C PRO A 85 14.10 9.90 0.55
N GLY A 86 13.63 8.65 0.53
CA GLY A 86 13.72 7.74 1.67
C GLY A 86 15.13 7.63 2.22
N SER A 87 16.13 7.50 1.34
CA SER A 87 17.55 7.41 1.69
C SER A 87 18.11 8.60 2.49
N ARG A 88 17.43 9.77 2.42
CA ARG A 88 17.81 10.97 3.18
C ARG A 88 17.01 11.15 4.49
N GLN A 89 16.02 10.32 4.75
CA GLN A 89 15.16 10.51 5.93
C GLN A 89 15.90 10.26 7.24
N VAL A 90 16.85 9.32 7.29
CA VAL A 90 17.67 9.07 8.49
C VAL A 90 18.40 10.36 8.91
N SER A 91 19.14 10.98 7.98
CA SER A 91 19.87 12.22 8.27
C SER A 91 18.94 13.41 8.53
N TYR A 92 17.79 13.45 7.87
CA TYR A 92 16.78 14.48 8.10
C TYR A 92 16.23 14.43 9.52
N PHE A 93 15.73 13.28 9.97
CA PHE A 93 15.09 13.13 11.28
C PHE A 93 16.08 13.13 12.46
N THR A 94 17.35 12.82 12.22
CA THR A 94 18.42 12.97 13.23
C THR A 94 19.03 14.37 13.26
N GLY A 95 18.73 15.21 12.26
CA GLY A 95 19.25 16.56 12.10
C GLY A 95 18.14 17.62 12.07
N ARG A 96 18.04 18.34 10.96
CA ARG A 96 17.14 19.52 10.81
C ARG A 96 15.66 19.24 10.98
N GLY A 97 15.19 18.03 10.71
CA GLY A 97 13.80 17.61 10.84
C GLY A 97 13.40 17.17 12.26
N ALA A 98 14.39 16.92 13.13
CA ALA A 98 14.13 16.39 14.47
C ALA A 98 13.19 17.28 15.32
N PRO A 99 13.34 18.61 15.37
CA PRO A 99 12.43 19.47 16.16
C PRO A 99 10.98 19.39 15.68
N ALA A 100 10.76 19.39 14.36
CA ALA A 100 9.43 19.30 13.78
C ALA A 100 8.78 17.93 14.08
N LEU A 101 9.54 16.84 13.91
CA LEU A 101 9.04 15.49 14.23
C LEU A 101 8.74 15.37 15.74
N ASN A 102 9.59 15.90 16.60
CA ASN A 102 9.35 15.89 18.04
C ASN A 102 8.02 16.57 18.41
N THR A 103 7.71 17.70 17.77
CA THR A 103 6.43 18.41 17.98
C THR A 103 5.25 17.58 17.46
N LEU A 104 5.33 17.04 16.26
CA LEU A 104 4.28 16.21 15.68
C LEU A 104 4.01 14.95 16.49
N ALA A 105 5.07 14.33 17.03
CA ALA A 105 4.98 13.07 17.76
C ALA A 105 4.34 13.20 19.14
N GLN A 106 4.39 14.38 19.80
CA GLN A 106 3.90 14.56 21.17
C GLN A 106 2.45 14.12 21.35
N ASP A 107 1.62 14.36 20.34
CA ASP A 107 0.19 14.08 20.37
C ASP A 107 -0.25 13.05 19.31
N ALA A 108 0.69 12.44 18.60
CA ALA A 108 0.43 11.38 17.64
C ALA A 108 0.14 10.04 18.33
N ASP A 109 -0.78 9.27 17.78
CA ASP A 109 -1.18 7.96 18.27
C ASP A 109 -0.40 6.84 17.57
N ALA A 110 -0.04 7.02 16.28
CA ALA A 110 0.74 6.05 15.53
C ALA A 110 1.72 6.70 14.53
N ALA A 111 2.73 5.93 14.14
CA ALA A 111 3.64 6.21 13.04
C ALA A 111 3.67 5.02 12.07
N ILE A 112 3.41 5.29 10.79
CA ILE A 112 3.42 4.29 9.72
C ILE A 112 4.79 4.29 9.06
N GLY A 113 5.44 3.14 9.08
CA GLY A 113 6.76 2.91 8.47
C GLY A 113 6.84 1.60 7.71
N LEU A 114 8.07 1.19 7.37
CA LEU A 114 8.42 -0.02 6.63
C LEU A 114 9.60 -0.76 7.26
N ARG A 115 9.69 -0.81 8.59
CA ARG A 115 10.88 -1.32 9.28
C ARG A 115 11.18 -2.80 9.03
N SER A 116 10.18 -3.60 8.73
CA SER A 116 10.41 -5.00 8.33
C SER A 116 11.05 -5.13 6.97
N LEU A 117 10.93 -4.12 6.10
CA LEU A 117 11.52 -4.04 4.78
C LEU A 117 12.81 -3.19 4.79
N TRP A 118 12.78 -2.11 5.50
CA TRP A 118 13.89 -1.17 5.66
C TRP A 118 14.18 -0.95 7.14
N ALA A 119 15.15 -1.70 7.70
CA ALA A 119 15.45 -1.72 9.13
C ALA A 119 15.83 -0.34 9.70
N ASP A 120 16.40 0.53 8.86
CA ASP A 120 16.83 1.88 9.21
C ASP A 120 15.73 2.94 9.10
N ASP A 121 14.46 2.55 8.87
CA ASP A 121 13.34 3.50 8.88
C ASP A 121 13.32 4.30 10.18
N PRO A 122 13.60 5.62 10.12
CA PRO A 122 13.83 6.43 11.30
C PRO A 122 12.55 6.96 11.94
N LEU A 123 11.41 6.92 11.25
CA LEU A 123 10.21 7.65 11.67
C LEU A 123 9.76 7.23 13.07
N TYR A 124 9.42 5.94 13.25
CA TYR A 124 8.94 5.45 14.53
C TYR A 124 9.99 5.53 15.65
N PRO A 125 11.25 5.07 15.47
CA PRO A 125 12.25 5.15 16.53
C PRO A 125 12.53 6.57 17.02
N VAL A 126 12.49 7.56 16.12
CA VAL A 126 12.70 8.97 16.51
C VAL A 126 11.45 9.56 17.17
N ALA A 127 10.26 9.33 16.59
CA ALA A 127 8.99 9.80 17.17
C ALA A 127 8.76 9.26 18.59
N ARG A 128 9.10 7.99 18.83
CA ARG A 128 8.95 7.33 20.13
C ARG A 128 9.77 7.99 21.25
N ARG A 129 10.86 8.68 20.91
CA ARG A 129 11.65 9.42 21.93
C ARG A 129 10.86 10.57 22.56
N SER A 130 9.95 11.17 21.80
CA SER A 130 9.08 12.27 22.26
C SER A 130 7.74 11.78 22.77
N ASN A 131 7.29 10.59 22.38
CA ASN A 131 6.03 10.02 22.82
C ASN A 131 6.14 8.49 22.93
N ILE A 132 6.38 8.01 24.16
CA ILE A 132 6.53 6.57 24.42
C ILE A 132 5.25 5.75 24.11
N ARG A 133 4.08 6.41 24.02
CA ARG A 133 2.78 5.76 23.77
C ARG A 133 2.47 5.60 22.29
N ILE A 134 3.27 6.22 21.40
CA ILE A 134 3.05 6.11 19.96
C ILE A 134 3.17 4.66 19.50
N VAL A 135 2.23 4.20 18.68
CA VAL A 135 2.20 2.83 18.16
C VAL A 135 2.93 2.79 16.81
N GLU A 136 3.69 1.73 16.58
CA GLU A 136 4.26 1.44 15.27
C GLU A 136 3.25 0.69 14.42
N ILE A 137 3.07 1.15 13.17
CA ILE A 137 2.38 0.43 12.10
C ILE A 137 3.41 0.14 11.00
N ASP A 138 3.71 -1.12 10.78
CA ASP A 138 4.60 -1.55 9.70
C ASP A 138 3.76 -1.98 8.50
N ALA A 139 3.74 -1.16 7.44
CA ALA A 139 2.88 -1.39 6.28
C ALA A 139 3.24 -2.65 5.46
N ALA A 140 4.44 -3.22 5.67
CA ALA A 140 4.88 -4.42 4.96
C ALA A 140 4.65 -5.71 5.76
N ARG A 141 4.37 -5.60 7.07
CA ARG A 141 4.25 -6.74 7.96
C ARG A 141 3.08 -6.58 8.94
N PRO A 142 2.09 -7.48 8.94
CA PRO A 142 1.00 -7.43 9.90
C PRO A 142 1.49 -7.71 11.34
N VAL A 143 0.85 -7.08 12.31
CA VAL A 143 1.14 -7.26 13.74
C VAL A 143 0.80 -8.68 14.19
N ASP A 144 -0.25 -9.25 13.64
CA ASP A 144 -0.68 -10.62 13.89
C ASP A 144 -0.54 -11.50 12.65
N GLY A 145 -0.54 -12.82 12.84
CA GLY A 145 -0.46 -13.78 11.73
C GLY A 145 -1.75 -13.93 10.92
N GLY A 146 -2.75 -13.05 11.13
CA GLY A 146 -4.05 -13.13 10.46
C GLY A 146 -4.03 -12.68 9.00
N LEU A 147 -3.04 -11.90 8.61
CA LEU A 147 -2.85 -11.42 7.25
C LEU A 147 -1.49 -11.82 6.70
N PRO A 148 -1.37 -12.07 5.38
CA PRO A 148 -0.06 -12.22 4.75
C PRO A 148 0.67 -10.88 4.68
N GLY A 149 1.97 -10.88 4.97
CA GLY A 149 2.85 -9.75 4.63
C GLY A 149 3.08 -9.64 3.13
N ILE A 150 3.87 -8.64 2.71
CA ILE A 150 4.26 -8.51 1.30
C ILE A 150 5.11 -9.69 0.85
N ALA A 151 5.02 -10.03 -0.45
CA ALA A 151 5.91 -11.00 -1.06
C ALA A 151 7.25 -10.33 -1.40
N VAL A 152 8.35 -10.89 -0.93
CA VAL A 152 9.71 -10.42 -1.24
C VAL A 152 10.35 -11.39 -2.23
N GLN A 153 10.97 -10.85 -3.28
CA GLN A 153 11.67 -11.65 -4.29
C GLN A 153 13.00 -12.16 -3.75
N PRO A 154 13.36 -13.43 -3.98
CA PRO A 154 14.67 -13.95 -3.62
C PRO A 154 15.79 -13.16 -4.33
N GLY A 155 16.86 -12.83 -3.59
CA GLY A 155 18.01 -12.12 -4.12
C GLY A 155 17.89 -10.60 -4.23
N VAL A 156 16.72 -10.03 -3.93
CA VAL A 156 16.51 -8.58 -3.81
C VAL A 156 16.80 -8.18 -2.37
N THR A 157 17.91 -7.49 -2.14
CA THR A 157 18.44 -7.21 -0.79
C THR A 157 18.18 -5.81 -0.27
N ASP A 158 17.89 -4.85 -1.15
CA ASP A 158 17.67 -3.45 -0.77
C ASP A 158 16.17 -3.12 -0.78
N GLY A 159 15.61 -3.13 0.43
CA GLY A 159 14.17 -3.03 0.64
C GLY A 159 13.49 -1.79 0.07
N LEU A 160 14.10 -0.61 0.13
CA LEU A 160 13.50 0.62 -0.42
C LEU A 160 13.74 0.74 -1.93
N ASN A 161 14.97 0.48 -2.40
CA ASN A 161 15.31 0.62 -3.81
C ASN A 161 14.56 -0.37 -4.69
N SER A 162 14.30 -1.57 -4.18
CA SER A 162 13.55 -2.58 -4.94
C SER A 162 12.07 -2.25 -5.13
N GLN A 163 11.52 -1.33 -4.33
CA GLN A 163 10.13 -0.84 -4.40
C GLN A 163 9.08 -1.96 -4.55
N PRO A 164 8.89 -2.83 -3.54
CA PRO A 164 7.95 -3.96 -3.63
C PRO A 164 6.51 -3.55 -3.94
N TRP A 165 6.15 -2.33 -3.63
CA TRP A 165 4.84 -1.74 -3.93
C TRP A 165 4.59 -1.44 -5.41
N GLN A 166 5.59 -1.55 -6.28
CA GLN A 166 5.41 -1.52 -7.74
C GLN A 166 4.70 -2.79 -8.27
N SER A 167 4.38 -3.72 -7.41
CA SER A 167 3.47 -4.84 -7.68
C SER A 167 2.07 -4.53 -7.12
N SER A 168 1.03 -4.62 -7.98
CA SER A 168 -0.38 -4.48 -7.56
C SER A 168 -0.75 -5.39 -6.39
N ASN A 169 -0.23 -6.63 -6.38
CA ASN A 169 -0.48 -7.59 -5.31
C ASN A 169 0.15 -7.14 -3.98
N ASN A 170 1.41 -6.70 -3.99
CA ASN A 170 2.06 -6.21 -2.79
C ASN A 170 1.43 -4.91 -2.28
N MET A 171 1.09 -3.99 -3.18
CA MET A 171 0.37 -2.76 -2.81
C MET A 171 -0.97 -3.09 -2.14
N GLY A 172 -1.71 -4.07 -2.66
CA GLY A 172 -2.95 -4.56 -2.05
C GLY A 172 -2.73 -5.17 -0.66
N ARG A 173 -1.66 -5.95 -0.46
CA ARG A 173 -1.29 -6.51 0.85
C ARG A 173 -0.89 -5.43 1.86
N MET A 174 -0.12 -4.43 1.42
CA MET A 174 0.20 -3.27 2.26
C MET A 174 -1.07 -2.53 2.71
N ALA A 175 -2.03 -2.35 1.79
CA ALA A 175 -3.32 -1.73 2.09
C ALA A 175 -4.14 -2.58 3.08
N ASP A 176 -4.17 -3.91 2.96
CA ASP A 176 -4.82 -4.82 3.92
C ASP A 176 -4.22 -4.65 5.34
N VAL A 177 -2.89 -4.63 5.45
CA VAL A 177 -2.18 -4.45 6.73
C VAL A 177 -2.51 -3.09 7.35
N LEU A 178 -2.38 -2.01 6.56
CA LEU A 178 -2.69 -0.66 7.02
C LEU A 178 -4.15 -0.53 7.47
N ALA A 179 -5.10 -1.04 6.68
CA ALA A 179 -6.52 -0.96 7.01
C ALA A 179 -6.85 -1.70 8.31
N ALA A 180 -6.25 -2.88 8.55
CA ALA A 180 -6.42 -3.64 9.78
C ALA A 180 -5.89 -2.86 11.00
N ASP A 181 -4.69 -2.29 10.91
CA ASP A 181 -4.06 -1.58 12.02
C ASP A 181 -4.75 -0.23 12.28
N LEU A 182 -5.08 0.53 11.25
CA LEU A 182 -5.82 1.78 11.36
C LEU A 182 -7.23 1.57 11.93
N SER A 183 -7.91 0.47 11.56
CA SER A 183 -9.22 0.12 12.12
C SER A 183 -9.14 -0.28 13.59
N ARG A 184 -8.04 -0.90 14.04
CA ARG A 184 -7.78 -1.17 15.47
C ARG A 184 -7.53 0.12 16.25
N LEU A 185 -6.80 1.06 15.63
CA LEU A 185 -6.46 2.34 16.24
C LEU A 185 -7.68 3.27 16.33
N ALA A 186 -8.51 3.30 15.28
CA ALA A 186 -9.70 4.14 15.15
C ALA A 186 -10.95 3.29 14.81
N PRO A 187 -11.54 2.54 15.78
CA PRO A 187 -12.65 1.63 15.50
C PRO A 187 -13.90 2.34 14.89
N GLY A 188 -14.12 3.61 15.21
CA GLY A 188 -15.20 4.41 14.62
C GLY A 188 -15.03 4.66 13.12
N ALA A 189 -13.80 4.72 12.63
CA ALA A 189 -13.49 4.91 11.22
C ALA A 189 -13.53 3.60 10.40
N LYS A 190 -13.59 2.43 11.04
CA LYS A 190 -13.51 1.13 10.39
C LYS A 190 -14.43 0.95 9.19
N PRO A 191 -15.75 1.28 9.22
CA PRO A 191 -16.62 1.08 8.07
C PRO A 191 -16.15 1.85 6.83
N THR A 192 -15.65 3.08 7.01
CA THR A 192 -15.12 3.91 5.93
C THR A 192 -13.79 3.36 5.41
N ILE A 193 -12.89 2.94 6.31
CA ILE A 193 -11.63 2.31 5.94
C ILE A 193 -11.87 1.03 5.14
N ASP A 194 -12.79 0.17 5.56
CA ASP A 194 -13.13 -1.07 4.86
C ASP A 194 -13.69 -0.79 3.45
N ALA A 195 -14.55 0.23 3.30
CA ALA A 195 -15.08 0.63 2.00
C ALA A 195 -13.97 1.17 1.07
N ASN A 196 -13.07 2.00 1.59
CA ASN A 196 -11.94 2.54 0.84
C ASN A 196 -10.96 1.43 0.42
N LEU A 197 -10.69 0.47 1.33
CA LEU A 197 -9.87 -0.71 1.02
C LEU A 197 -10.49 -1.54 -0.10
N ALA A 198 -11.79 -1.82 -0.02
CA ALA A 198 -12.49 -2.58 -1.05
C ALA A 198 -12.41 -1.89 -2.43
N ALA A 199 -12.62 -0.58 -2.48
CA ALA A 199 -12.49 0.22 -3.70
C ALA A 199 -11.05 0.18 -4.26
N LEU A 200 -10.03 0.34 -3.41
CA LEU A 200 -8.62 0.24 -3.81
C LEU A 200 -8.30 -1.15 -4.37
N LYS A 201 -8.72 -2.22 -3.70
CA LYS A 201 -8.47 -3.59 -4.16
C LYS A 201 -9.12 -3.89 -5.50
N GLN A 202 -10.35 -3.39 -5.73
CA GLN A 202 -11.00 -3.51 -7.04
C GLN A 202 -10.23 -2.76 -8.13
N ARG A 203 -9.70 -1.56 -7.81
CA ARG A 203 -8.87 -0.77 -8.74
C ARG A 203 -7.59 -1.51 -9.12
N LEU A 204 -6.89 -2.09 -8.14
CA LEU A 204 -5.67 -2.88 -8.38
C LEU A 204 -5.95 -4.18 -9.16
N LEU A 205 -7.04 -4.87 -8.85
CA LEU A 205 -7.46 -6.07 -9.59
C LEU A 205 -7.78 -5.75 -11.05
N LYS A 206 -8.51 -4.63 -11.28
CA LYS A 206 -8.78 -4.17 -12.64
C LYS A 206 -7.49 -3.83 -13.40
N LEU A 207 -6.54 -3.14 -12.75
CA LEU A 207 -5.24 -2.85 -13.35
C LEU A 207 -4.54 -4.14 -13.79
N THR A 208 -4.50 -5.15 -12.94
CA THR A 208 -3.87 -6.45 -13.26
C THR A 208 -4.57 -7.12 -14.44
N ALA A 209 -5.90 -7.25 -14.41
CA ALA A 209 -6.66 -7.91 -15.47
C ALA A 209 -6.54 -7.19 -16.83
N ASP A 210 -6.64 -5.85 -16.82
CA ASP A 210 -6.49 -5.05 -18.04
C ASP A 210 -5.05 -5.16 -18.61
N SER A 211 -4.05 -5.20 -17.72
CA SER A 211 -2.64 -5.36 -18.11
C SER A 211 -2.38 -6.71 -18.77
N GLU A 212 -2.83 -7.80 -18.16
CA GLU A 212 -2.70 -9.15 -18.71
C GLU A 212 -3.36 -9.26 -20.09
N ALA A 213 -4.60 -8.73 -20.24
CA ALA A 213 -5.33 -8.76 -21.49
C ALA A 213 -4.65 -7.96 -22.61
N ARG A 214 -3.94 -6.88 -22.29
CA ARG A 214 -3.19 -6.05 -23.24
C ARG A 214 -1.85 -6.69 -23.60
N LEU A 215 -1.09 -7.14 -22.59
CA LEU A 215 0.21 -7.79 -22.78
C LEU A 215 0.11 -9.11 -23.56
N ALA A 216 -0.99 -9.85 -23.43
CA ALA A 216 -1.26 -11.05 -24.23
C ALA A 216 -1.30 -10.79 -25.74
N LYS A 217 -1.34 -9.53 -26.18
CA LYS A 217 -1.34 -9.12 -27.60
C LYS A 217 0.00 -8.56 -28.06
N ALA A 218 0.95 -8.40 -27.17
CA ALA A 218 2.27 -7.91 -27.51
C ALA A 218 3.14 -9.07 -28.02
N ASP A 219 3.85 -8.83 -29.11
CA ASP A 219 4.69 -9.86 -29.76
C ASP A 219 6.03 -10.04 -29.02
N ASN A 220 6.52 -9.00 -28.38
CA ASN A 220 7.80 -9.00 -27.67
C ASN A 220 7.64 -8.37 -26.27
N LEU A 221 7.96 -9.14 -25.23
CA LEU A 221 7.88 -8.74 -23.82
C LEU A 221 9.26 -8.61 -23.17
N SER A 222 10.33 -8.61 -23.97
CA SER A 222 11.70 -8.54 -23.47
C SER A 222 12.05 -7.13 -22.98
N VAL A 223 12.68 -7.06 -21.81
CA VAL A 223 13.09 -5.81 -21.20
C VAL A 223 14.51 -5.88 -20.64
N VAL A 224 15.21 -4.77 -20.72
CA VAL A 224 16.44 -4.51 -19.96
C VAL A 224 16.15 -3.39 -18.98
N SER A 225 16.54 -3.53 -17.72
CA SER A 225 16.36 -2.50 -16.71
C SER A 225 17.70 -1.82 -16.37
N LEU A 226 17.77 -0.50 -16.52
CA LEU A 226 18.88 0.33 -16.05
C LEU A 226 18.65 0.83 -14.62
N SER A 227 17.70 0.20 -13.91
CA SER A 227 17.29 0.57 -12.57
C SER A 227 16.95 -0.68 -11.77
N ASP A 228 17.27 -0.67 -10.48
CA ASP A 228 16.87 -1.69 -9.50
C ASP A 228 15.43 -1.50 -8.97
N HIS A 229 14.79 -0.36 -9.28
CA HIS A 229 13.43 -0.06 -8.80
C HIS A 229 12.32 -0.88 -9.44
N PHE A 230 12.53 -1.49 -10.60
CA PHE A 230 11.45 -2.08 -11.40
C PHE A 230 11.34 -3.60 -11.33
N ALA A 231 12.13 -4.27 -10.51
CA ALA A 231 12.10 -5.73 -10.41
C ALA A 231 10.69 -6.28 -10.11
N TYR A 232 9.96 -5.65 -9.20
CA TYR A 232 8.59 -6.04 -8.84
C TYR A 232 7.56 -5.67 -9.91
N LEU A 233 7.73 -4.53 -10.59
CA LEU A 233 6.89 -4.13 -11.71
C LEU A 233 7.01 -5.13 -12.86
N ILE A 234 8.25 -5.41 -13.29
CA ILE A 234 8.58 -6.36 -14.36
C ILE A 234 8.00 -7.74 -14.04
N SER A 235 8.27 -8.25 -12.84
CA SER A 235 7.77 -9.56 -12.40
C SER A 235 6.24 -9.62 -12.32
N SER A 236 5.59 -8.55 -11.85
CA SER A 236 4.13 -8.51 -11.71
C SER A 236 3.39 -8.48 -13.05
N LEU A 237 4.07 -8.05 -14.11
CA LEU A 237 3.56 -8.01 -15.47
C LEU A 237 4.04 -9.22 -16.32
N ASN A 238 4.76 -10.19 -15.71
CA ASN A 238 5.33 -11.35 -16.38
C ASN A 238 6.18 -10.99 -17.60
N LEU A 239 6.94 -9.90 -17.54
CA LEU A 239 7.86 -9.50 -18.60
C LEU A 239 9.15 -10.31 -18.52
N GLU A 240 9.79 -10.53 -19.66
CA GLU A 240 11.07 -11.21 -19.77
C GLU A 240 12.21 -10.23 -19.50
N VAL A 241 12.78 -10.24 -18.28
CA VAL A 241 13.96 -9.43 -17.96
C VAL A 241 15.22 -10.16 -18.43
N LEU A 242 15.95 -9.58 -19.38
CA LEU A 242 17.20 -10.13 -19.89
C LEU A 242 18.39 -9.73 -19.02
N SER A 243 18.44 -8.49 -18.58
CA SER A 243 19.44 -8.02 -17.62
C SER A 243 18.94 -6.83 -16.80
N THR A 244 19.61 -6.60 -15.68
CA THR A 244 19.48 -5.39 -14.86
C THR A 244 20.86 -4.79 -14.64
N ASP A 245 21.06 -3.53 -15.03
CA ASP A 245 22.31 -2.79 -14.90
C ASP A 245 22.05 -1.40 -14.31
N ALA A 246 21.92 -1.33 -12.99
CA ALA A 246 21.62 -0.12 -12.24
C ALA A 246 22.85 0.74 -11.91
N ARG A 247 23.90 0.65 -12.74
CA ARG A 247 25.11 1.42 -12.52
C ARG A 247 24.87 2.93 -12.51
N PRO A 248 25.67 3.69 -11.72
CA PRO A 248 25.63 5.15 -11.74
C PRO A 248 26.01 5.72 -13.12
N ASP A 249 25.47 6.91 -13.44
CA ASP A 249 25.71 7.55 -14.74
C ASP A 249 27.20 7.77 -15.07
N ALA A 250 28.02 8.01 -14.05
CA ALA A 250 29.47 8.19 -14.22
C ALA A 250 30.21 6.89 -14.62
N GLU A 251 29.60 5.74 -14.47
CA GLU A 251 30.19 4.43 -14.79
C GLU A 251 29.81 3.93 -16.21
N TRP A 252 29.03 4.69 -16.96
CA TRP A 252 28.77 4.40 -18.37
C TRP A 252 29.96 4.77 -19.25
N THR A 253 30.99 3.92 -19.21
CA THR A 253 32.16 4.05 -20.11
C THR A 253 31.78 3.73 -21.54
N PRO A 254 32.59 4.13 -22.57
CA PRO A 254 32.33 3.77 -23.97
C PRO A 254 32.18 2.26 -24.18
N GLU A 255 32.94 1.45 -23.46
CA GLU A 255 32.86 -0.02 -23.53
C GLU A 255 31.53 -0.53 -22.95
N ALA A 256 31.07 0.06 -21.83
CA ALA A 256 29.78 -0.30 -21.22
C ALA A 256 28.61 0.07 -22.16
N VAL A 257 28.66 1.25 -22.78
CA VAL A 257 27.68 1.71 -23.76
C VAL A 257 27.65 0.79 -24.98
N GLN A 258 28.83 0.40 -25.50
CA GLN A 258 28.94 -0.54 -26.62
C GLN A 258 28.38 -1.94 -26.26
N LYS A 259 28.67 -2.42 -25.05
CA LYS A 259 28.14 -3.69 -24.55
C LYS A 259 26.62 -3.66 -24.48
N LEU A 260 26.04 -2.58 -23.95
CA LEU A 260 24.60 -2.38 -23.91
C LEU A 260 24.00 -2.42 -25.34
N THR A 261 24.58 -1.69 -26.28
CA THR A 261 24.09 -1.67 -27.67
C THR A 261 24.07 -3.08 -28.27
N THR A 262 25.14 -3.85 -28.05
CA THR A 262 25.26 -5.23 -28.56
C THR A 262 24.22 -6.13 -27.92
N GLU A 263 24.07 -6.08 -26.59
CA GLU A 263 23.08 -6.86 -25.85
C GLU A 263 21.64 -6.60 -26.33
N LEU A 264 21.28 -5.32 -26.49
CA LEU A 264 19.95 -4.93 -26.95
C LEU A 264 19.65 -5.46 -28.35
N LYS A 265 20.62 -5.34 -29.24
CA LYS A 265 20.48 -5.77 -30.63
C LYS A 265 20.46 -7.29 -30.79
N ASP A 266 21.35 -8.00 -30.11
CA ASP A 266 21.51 -9.46 -30.25
C ASP A 266 20.31 -10.22 -29.67
N ASN A 267 19.60 -9.61 -28.71
CA ASN A 267 18.46 -10.20 -28.03
C ASN A 267 17.11 -9.58 -28.45
N ASP A 268 17.08 -8.66 -29.44
CA ASP A 268 15.86 -7.99 -29.91
C ASP A 268 15.04 -7.40 -28.76
N VAL A 269 15.71 -6.63 -27.89
CA VAL A 269 15.10 -6.08 -26.66
C VAL A 269 14.05 -5.04 -27.03
N ALA A 270 12.79 -5.25 -26.58
CA ALA A 270 11.70 -4.35 -26.89
C ALA A 270 11.83 -3.00 -26.17
N VAL A 271 12.09 -3.02 -24.84
CA VAL A 271 12.08 -1.83 -24.01
C VAL A 271 13.25 -1.83 -23.03
N VAL A 272 13.86 -0.65 -22.86
CA VAL A 272 14.83 -0.36 -21.81
C VAL A 272 14.17 0.55 -20.80
N LEU A 273 14.17 0.14 -19.51
CA LEU A 273 13.56 0.88 -18.40
C LEU A 273 14.62 1.63 -17.60
N ASP A 274 14.35 2.88 -17.26
CA ASP A 274 15.11 3.65 -16.26
C ASP A 274 14.17 4.51 -15.41
N HIS A 275 14.60 4.90 -14.22
CA HIS A 275 13.90 5.89 -13.37
C HIS A 275 14.51 7.28 -13.48
N ARG A 276 15.64 7.40 -14.14
CA ARG A 276 16.38 8.64 -14.41
C ARG A 276 16.44 8.90 -15.91
N GLN A 277 16.67 10.15 -16.29
CA GLN A 277 17.02 10.45 -17.66
C GLN A 277 18.47 10.03 -17.90
N PRO A 278 18.72 8.99 -18.69
CA PRO A 278 20.10 8.55 -18.94
C PRO A 278 20.86 9.56 -19.82
N SER A 279 22.19 9.39 -19.84
CA SER A 279 23.08 10.22 -20.67
C SER A 279 22.73 10.08 -22.16
N GLU A 280 23.13 11.04 -22.98
CA GLU A 280 22.93 11.00 -24.44
C GLU A 280 23.63 9.79 -25.08
N ALA A 281 24.76 9.35 -24.52
CA ALA A 281 25.45 8.14 -25.00
C ALA A 281 24.60 6.87 -24.76
N VAL A 282 23.98 6.74 -23.58
CA VAL A 282 23.08 5.62 -23.28
C VAL A 282 21.80 5.68 -24.13
N LYS A 283 21.21 6.86 -24.32
CA LYS A 283 20.06 7.03 -25.24
C LYS A 283 20.38 6.61 -26.66
N ALA A 284 21.56 7.04 -27.15
CA ALA A 284 22.03 6.65 -28.48
C ALA A 284 22.25 5.13 -28.59
N ALA A 285 22.79 4.49 -27.54
CA ALA A 285 22.98 3.04 -27.46
C ALA A 285 21.64 2.30 -27.53
N VAL A 286 20.64 2.74 -26.77
CA VAL A 286 19.30 2.15 -26.78
C VAL A 286 18.69 2.24 -28.18
N SER A 287 18.75 3.41 -28.82
CA SER A 287 18.25 3.62 -30.18
C SER A 287 19.00 2.77 -31.20
N ALA A 288 20.35 2.69 -31.12
CA ALA A 288 21.18 1.88 -32.00
C ALA A 288 20.95 0.38 -31.82
N GLY A 289 20.55 -0.06 -30.61
CA GLY A 289 20.13 -1.41 -30.31
C GLY A 289 18.74 -1.80 -30.84
N GLY A 290 17.97 -0.80 -31.35
CA GLY A 290 16.61 -1.04 -31.83
C GLY A 290 15.53 -1.00 -30.75
N SER A 291 15.89 -0.75 -29.50
CA SER A 291 14.99 -0.75 -28.36
C SER A 291 14.34 0.63 -28.13
N LYS A 292 13.20 0.64 -27.43
CA LYS A 292 12.56 1.88 -26.96
C LYS A 292 13.00 2.20 -25.54
N LEU A 293 13.44 3.44 -25.27
CA LEU A 293 13.73 3.89 -23.92
C LEU A 293 12.45 4.37 -23.24
N LEU A 294 12.18 3.87 -22.04
CA LEU A 294 11.07 4.30 -21.21
C LEU A 294 11.57 4.71 -19.83
N VAL A 295 11.37 5.99 -19.49
CA VAL A 295 11.70 6.53 -18.16
C VAL A 295 10.42 6.61 -17.35
N LEU A 296 10.37 5.86 -16.25
CA LEU A 296 9.22 5.76 -15.35
C LEU A 296 9.47 6.53 -14.05
N ASN A 297 8.41 7.08 -13.50
CA ASN A 297 8.47 7.76 -12.21
C ASN A 297 8.53 6.77 -11.05
N VAL A 298 9.19 7.19 -9.97
CA VAL A 298 9.29 6.49 -8.70
C VAL A 298 9.16 7.48 -7.55
N ASP A 299 8.62 7.02 -6.41
CA ASP A 299 8.46 7.82 -5.19
C ASP A 299 7.56 9.08 -5.34
N GLY A 300 6.61 9.04 -6.26
CA GLY A 300 5.61 10.11 -6.39
C GLY A 300 4.65 10.16 -5.18
N PRO A 301 3.97 11.29 -4.99
CA PRO A 301 3.07 11.50 -3.85
C PRO A 301 1.81 10.63 -3.88
N GLU A 302 1.43 10.13 -5.04
CA GLU A 302 0.23 9.32 -5.28
C GLU A 302 0.60 7.92 -5.80
N PRO A 303 1.06 7.00 -4.94
CA PRO A 303 1.68 5.74 -5.37
C PRO A 303 0.76 4.83 -6.18
N VAL A 304 -0.56 4.87 -5.94
CA VAL A 304 -1.53 4.08 -6.71
C VAL A 304 -1.65 4.61 -8.15
N ALA A 305 -1.78 5.92 -8.30
CA ALA A 305 -1.86 6.56 -9.62
C ALA A 305 -0.52 6.45 -10.38
N GLU A 306 0.60 6.52 -9.67
CA GLU A 306 1.93 6.30 -10.24
C GLU A 306 2.07 4.88 -10.80
N LEU A 307 1.70 3.86 -10.02
CA LEU A 307 1.71 2.48 -10.49
C LEU A 307 0.86 2.29 -11.76
N GLU A 308 -0.36 2.82 -11.77
CA GLU A 308 -1.24 2.75 -12.95
C GLU A 308 -0.63 3.43 -14.16
N THR A 309 -0.03 4.62 -13.96
CA THR A 309 0.61 5.38 -15.02
C THR A 309 1.83 4.63 -15.58
N ASN A 310 2.68 4.10 -14.70
CA ASN A 310 3.86 3.33 -15.09
C ASN A 310 3.47 2.07 -15.88
N VAL A 311 2.48 1.33 -15.40
CA VAL A 311 1.94 0.14 -16.10
C VAL A 311 1.38 0.51 -17.46
N ASP A 312 0.57 1.58 -17.55
CA ASP A 312 -0.04 2.01 -18.82
C ASP A 312 1.01 2.46 -19.85
N GLN A 313 2.01 3.24 -19.42
CA GLN A 313 3.12 3.67 -20.28
C GLN A 313 3.94 2.49 -20.78
N LEU A 314 4.27 1.54 -19.90
CA LEU A 314 5.04 0.35 -20.26
C LEU A 314 4.29 -0.51 -21.29
N ILE A 315 3.01 -0.80 -21.03
CA ILE A 315 2.19 -1.58 -21.96
C ILE A 315 2.01 -0.86 -23.31
N LYS A 316 1.79 0.45 -23.31
CA LYS A 316 1.73 1.23 -24.56
C LYS A 316 3.03 1.11 -25.35
N THR A 317 4.17 1.20 -24.68
CA THR A 317 5.48 1.11 -25.32
C THR A 317 5.73 -0.26 -25.92
N LEU A 318 5.30 -1.34 -25.24
CA LEU A 318 5.41 -2.72 -25.73
C LEU A 318 4.40 -3.06 -26.85
N SER A 319 3.24 -2.40 -26.86
CA SER A 319 2.15 -2.68 -27.81
C SER A 319 2.17 -1.80 -29.08
N THR A 320 3.12 -0.87 -29.19
CA THR A 320 3.23 0.03 -30.36
C THR A 320 4.21 -0.60 -31.35
N ASP A 321 3.71 -0.99 -32.50
CA ASP A 321 4.48 -1.42 -33.67
C ASP A 321 5.36 -0.31 -34.23
#